data_b9b06cbe994bfc156280aee91959df4b
#
_entry.id   b9b06cbe994bfc156280aee91959df4b
#
_cell.length_a   1.000
_cell.length_b   1.000
_cell.length_c   1.000
_cell.angle_alpha   90.00
_cell.angle_beta   90.00
_cell.angle_gamma   90.00
#
_symmetry.space_group_name_H-M   'P 1'
#
loop_
_entity.id
_entity.type
_entity.pdbx_description
1 polymer ?
#
loop_
_entity_poly.entity_id
_entity_poly.type
_entity_poly.pdbx_seq_one_letter_code
_entity_poly.pdbx_strand_id
1 'polypeptide(L)'
;MKVNADFDFVRSSNNFPNPFGPPSDPSQVQVIIDSGTTLIYLPTEISDAVNALFDPPAVFDSDQEAYAVDCSARAPEFGVKIGSQTFFVNAIDMIIANDDGTCTSGVDSAGNGIPVLGDVFLRNVLAVFDIGASEMRFAARENQ
;
A
#
# COMPACT_ATOMS: atom_id res chain seq x y z
N MET A 1 10.02 -13.77 0.80
CA MET A 1 11.14 -13.22 1.60
C MET A 1 10.64 -12.07 2.44
N LYS A 2 11.19 -11.87 3.61
CA LYS A 2 10.75 -10.85 4.55
C LYS A 2 11.71 -9.68 4.55
N VAL A 3 11.17 -8.47 4.63
CA VAL A 3 11.93 -7.23 4.76
C VAL A 3 11.35 -6.39 5.88
N ASN A 4 12.14 -5.49 6.44
CA ASN A 4 11.65 -4.47 7.36
C ASN A 4 11.22 -3.24 6.56
N ALA A 5 10.01 -2.78 6.80
CA ALA A 5 9.44 -1.64 6.10
C ALA A 5 8.77 -0.66 7.07
N ASP A 6 8.66 0.56 6.59
CA ASP A 6 7.90 1.64 7.20
C ASP A 6 6.95 2.21 6.14
N PHE A 7 5.93 2.93 6.53
CA PHE A 7 4.91 3.38 5.60
C PHE A 7 4.67 4.87 5.71
N ASP A 8 4.72 5.55 4.55
CA ASP A 8 4.43 6.97 4.41
C ASP A 8 3.14 7.15 3.63
N PHE A 9 2.21 7.96 4.14
CA PHE A 9 0.96 8.20 3.45
C PHE A 9 0.39 9.56 3.79
N VAL A 10 -0.08 10.28 2.75
CA VAL A 10 -0.72 11.60 2.86
C VAL A 10 -1.86 11.70 1.85
N ARG A 11 -2.79 12.61 2.09
CA ARG A 11 -3.79 12.94 1.08
C ARG A 11 -3.11 13.46 -0.18
N SER A 12 -3.61 13.01 -1.31
CA SER A 12 -3.12 13.41 -2.63
C SER A 12 -3.33 14.90 -2.95
N SER A 13 -4.20 15.58 -2.21
CA SER A 13 -4.42 17.00 -2.39
C SER A 13 -3.38 17.80 -1.59
N ASN A 14 -2.47 18.46 -2.28
CA ASN A 14 -1.42 19.27 -1.67
C ASN A 14 -1.94 20.49 -0.88
N ASN A 15 -3.23 20.77 -0.93
CA ASN A 15 -3.84 21.94 -0.30
C ASN A 15 -4.38 21.68 1.11
N PHE A 16 -4.32 20.45 1.59
CA PHE A 16 -4.81 20.09 2.92
C PHE A 16 -3.70 19.46 3.74
N PRO A 17 -3.39 20.05 4.92
CA PRO A 17 -2.46 19.41 5.83
C PRO A 17 -3.00 18.04 6.26
N ASN A 18 -2.10 17.07 6.44
CA ASN A 18 -2.47 15.75 6.97
C ASN A 18 -3.02 15.94 8.39
N PRO A 19 -4.32 15.65 8.63
CA PRO A 19 -4.91 15.86 9.96
C PRO A 19 -4.43 14.85 11.01
N PHE A 20 -3.72 13.80 10.60
CA PHE A 20 -3.25 12.72 11.48
C PHE A 20 -1.80 12.87 11.90
N GLY A 21 -1.16 14.01 11.63
CA GLY A 21 0.23 14.29 11.99
C GLY A 21 1.24 13.73 10.98
N PRO A 22 2.45 13.36 11.41
CA PRO A 22 3.47 12.84 10.49
C PRO A 22 2.94 11.64 9.73
N PRO A 23 3.15 11.56 8.39
CA PRO A 23 2.59 10.50 7.56
C PRO A 23 3.32 9.17 7.66
N SER A 24 4.39 9.06 8.43
CA SER A 24 5.17 7.83 8.55
C SER A 24 4.93 7.13 9.88
N ASP A 25 4.87 5.82 9.83
CA ASP A 25 4.92 4.99 11.02
C ASP A 25 6.38 4.88 11.47
N PRO A 26 6.74 5.32 12.69
CA PRO A 26 8.11 5.25 13.16
C PRO A 26 8.57 3.84 13.51
N SER A 27 7.65 2.89 13.63
CA SER A 27 8.00 1.50 13.97
C SER A 27 8.11 0.65 12.72
N GLN A 28 9.31 0.16 12.44
CA GLN A 28 9.50 -0.77 11.31
C GLN A 28 8.76 -2.07 11.54
N VAL A 29 8.05 -2.52 10.50
CA VAL A 29 7.32 -3.79 10.50
C VAL A 29 7.99 -4.75 9.55
N GLN A 30 8.02 -6.01 9.93
CA GLN A 30 8.48 -7.07 9.03
C GLN A 30 7.34 -7.41 8.06
N VAL A 31 7.61 -7.34 6.76
CA VAL A 31 6.64 -7.63 5.70
C VAL A 31 7.14 -8.76 4.80
N ILE A 32 6.20 -9.49 4.21
CA ILE A 32 6.48 -10.48 3.19
C ILE A 32 6.31 -9.81 1.82
N ILE A 33 7.26 -10.06 0.91
CA ILE A 33 7.14 -9.69 -0.49
C ILE A 33 6.62 -10.89 -1.25
N ASP A 34 5.43 -10.78 -1.84
CA ASP A 34 4.75 -11.92 -2.46
C ASP A 34 4.06 -11.55 -3.78
N SER A 35 4.60 -12.05 -4.88
CA SER A 35 4.03 -11.86 -6.21
C SER A 35 2.74 -12.67 -6.46
N GLY A 36 2.41 -13.59 -5.56
CA GLY A 36 1.16 -14.35 -5.61
C GLY A 36 -0.01 -13.65 -4.92
N THR A 37 0.23 -12.50 -4.29
CA THR A 37 -0.79 -11.71 -3.59
C THR A 37 -1.07 -10.44 -4.39
N THR A 38 -2.34 -10.09 -4.58
CA THR A 38 -2.74 -8.91 -5.36
C THR A 38 -2.56 -7.62 -4.57
N LEU A 39 -3.10 -7.56 -3.36
CA LEU A 39 -3.18 -6.34 -2.56
C LEU A 39 -1.93 -6.13 -1.69
N ILE A 40 -1.88 -4.94 -1.09
CA ILE A 40 -1.00 -4.64 0.03
C ILE A 40 -1.79 -4.89 1.31
N TYR A 41 -1.31 -5.79 2.17
CA TYR A 41 -1.90 -6.07 3.47
C TYR A 41 -1.05 -5.47 4.57
N LEU A 42 -1.62 -4.58 5.35
CA LEU A 42 -0.92 -3.81 6.39
C LEU A 42 -1.51 -4.09 7.78
N PRO A 43 -0.78 -3.76 8.85
CA PRO A 43 -1.39 -3.71 10.18
C PRO A 43 -2.67 -2.89 10.14
N THR A 44 -3.70 -3.33 10.85
CA THR A 44 -5.06 -2.77 10.77
C THR A 44 -5.09 -1.26 10.97
N GLU A 45 -4.35 -0.74 11.93
CA GLU A 45 -4.30 0.70 12.19
C GLU A 45 -3.77 1.50 11.00
N ILE A 46 -2.77 0.96 10.30
CA ILE A 46 -2.18 1.61 9.13
C ILE A 46 -3.14 1.51 7.94
N SER A 47 -3.70 0.34 7.69
CA SER A 47 -4.65 0.16 6.59
C SER A 47 -5.89 1.04 6.74
N ASP A 48 -6.43 1.15 7.96
CA ASP A 48 -7.57 2.03 8.25
C ASP A 48 -7.21 3.50 7.98
N ALA A 49 -6.04 3.93 8.42
CA ALA A 49 -5.57 5.29 8.21
C ALA A 49 -5.37 5.61 6.72
N VAL A 50 -4.78 4.71 5.96
CA VAL A 50 -4.59 4.88 4.51
C VAL A 50 -5.94 4.94 3.80
N ASN A 51 -6.84 4.03 4.10
CA ASN A 51 -8.15 3.97 3.46
C ASN A 51 -9.04 5.18 3.80
N ALA A 52 -8.88 5.76 4.98
CA ALA A 52 -9.57 7.00 5.35
C ALA A 52 -9.09 8.23 4.53
N LEU A 53 -7.93 8.16 3.92
CA LEU A 53 -7.35 9.26 3.15
C LEU A 53 -7.77 9.29 1.69
N PHE A 54 -8.43 8.26 1.17
CA PHE A 54 -9.07 8.35 -0.13
C PHE A 54 -10.13 9.46 -0.11
N ASP A 55 -10.41 10.08 -1.24
CA ASP A 55 -11.42 11.12 -1.37
C ASP A 55 -12.36 10.81 -2.53
N PRO A 56 -13.61 10.34 -2.28
CA PRO A 56 -14.19 9.98 -0.98
C PRO A 56 -13.48 8.83 -0.27
N PRO A 57 -13.57 8.75 1.07
CA PRO A 57 -12.90 7.68 1.81
C PRO A 57 -13.35 6.28 1.41
N ALA A 58 -12.41 5.34 1.39
CA ALA A 58 -12.74 3.92 1.23
C ALA A 58 -13.43 3.40 2.50
N VAL A 59 -14.42 2.53 2.32
CA VAL A 59 -15.23 1.98 3.39
C VAL A 59 -15.11 0.47 3.42
N PHE A 60 -14.89 -0.10 4.59
CA PHE A 60 -14.81 -1.55 4.73
C PHE A 60 -16.17 -2.20 4.44
N ASP A 61 -16.15 -3.15 3.52
CA ASP A 61 -17.31 -3.97 3.15
C ASP A 61 -17.12 -5.37 3.72
N SER A 62 -17.93 -5.71 4.73
CA SER A 62 -17.84 -6.99 5.42
C SER A 62 -18.24 -8.18 4.55
N ASP A 63 -19.06 -7.97 3.53
CA ASP A 63 -19.48 -9.04 2.63
C ASP A 63 -18.37 -9.46 1.68
N GLN A 64 -17.53 -8.51 1.29
CA GLN A 64 -16.37 -8.73 0.42
C GLN A 64 -15.05 -8.86 1.19
N GLU A 65 -15.08 -8.60 2.47
CA GLU A 65 -13.88 -8.56 3.33
C GLU A 65 -12.77 -7.67 2.76
N ALA A 66 -13.16 -6.52 2.23
CA ALA A 66 -12.24 -5.58 1.58
C ALA A 66 -12.78 -4.14 1.71
N TYR A 67 -11.93 -3.16 1.44
CA TYR A 67 -12.35 -1.77 1.41
C TYR A 67 -12.91 -1.42 0.03
N ALA A 68 -14.21 -1.11 -0.02
CA ALA A 68 -14.83 -0.56 -1.22
C ALA A 68 -14.44 0.90 -1.39
N VAL A 69 -14.10 1.28 -2.60
CA VAL A 69 -13.71 2.65 -2.95
C VAL A 69 -14.44 3.08 -4.22
N ASP A 70 -14.80 4.37 -4.28
CA ASP A 70 -15.34 4.93 -5.51
C ASP A 70 -14.29 4.83 -6.62
N CYS A 71 -14.67 4.35 -7.80
CA CYS A 71 -13.73 4.19 -8.92
C CYS A 71 -13.13 5.51 -9.40
N SER A 72 -13.79 6.64 -9.14
CA SER A 72 -13.30 7.99 -9.42
C SER A 72 -12.67 8.68 -8.20
N ALA A 73 -12.52 7.98 -7.09
CA ALA A 73 -11.91 8.52 -5.90
C ALA A 73 -10.46 8.95 -6.16
N ARG A 74 -10.02 9.93 -5.42
CA ARG A 74 -8.63 10.33 -5.40
C ARG A 74 -7.89 9.51 -4.36
N ALA A 75 -6.92 8.70 -4.81
CA ALA A 75 -6.10 7.91 -3.93
C ALA A 75 -5.12 8.79 -3.13
N PRO A 76 -4.79 8.39 -1.89
CA PRO A 76 -3.72 9.08 -1.15
C PRO A 76 -2.36 8.82 -1.79
N GLU A 77 -1.41 9.68 -1.51
CA GLU A 77 -0.01 9.37 -1.74
C GLU A 77 0.42 8.34 -0.70
N PHE A 78 0.93 7.21 -1.18
CA PHE A 78 1.34 6.10 -0.32
C PHE A 78 2.71 5.60 -0.74
N GLY A 79 3.62 5.48 0.22
CA GLY A 79 4.96 5.00 0.02
C GLY A 79 5.36 3.95 1.04
N VAL A 80 6.22 3.05 0.62
CA VAL A 80 6.82 2.03 1.46
C VAL A 80 8.30 2.35 1.62
N LYS A 81 8.74 2.58 2.84
CA LYS A 81 10.13 2.88 3.15
C LYS A 81 10.87 1.60 3.51
N ILE A 82 11.86 1.26 2.71
CA ILE A 82 12.73 0.11 2.94
C ILE A 82 14.16 0.63 3.01
N GLY A 83 14.81 0.45 4.15
CA GLY A 83 16.09 1.07 4.41
C GLY A 83 15.96 2.60 4.47
N SER A 84 16.74 3.31 3.67
CA SER A 84 16.73 4.77 3.61
C SER A 84 15.90 5.33 2.44
N GLN A 85 15.28 4.47 1.63
CA GLN A 85 14.55 4.86 0.44
C GLN A 85 13.05 4.59 0.55
N THR A 86 12.24 5.55 0.13
CA THR A 86 10.79 5.41 0.04
C THR A 86 10.38 5.12 -1.40
N PHE A 87 9.60 4.06 -1.59
CA PHE A 87 9.07 3.64 -2.88
C PHE A 87 7.58 3.97 -2.93
N PHE A 88 7.18 4.90 -3.78
CA PHE A 88 5.79 5.33 -3.88
C PHE A 88 4.99 4.42 -4.82
N VAL A 89 3.75 4.16 -4.43
CA VAL A 89 2.78 3.43 -5.25
C VAL A 89 2.00 4.46 -6.08
N ASN A 90 1.92 4.24 -7.40
CA ASN A 90 1.14 5.11 -8.27
C ASN A 90 -0.33 5.11 -7.86
N ALA A 91 -0.96 6.28 -7.92
CA ALA A 91 -2.37 6.44 -7.57
C ALA A 91 -3.30 5.50 -8.34
N ILE A 92 -3.00 5.24 -9.60
CA ILE A 92 -3.77 4.33 -10.44
C ILE A 92 -3.73 2.88 -9.95
N ASP A 93 -2.66 2.47 -9.29
CA ASP A 93 -2.53 1.12 -8.73
C ASP A 93 -3.19 0.98 -7.37
N MET A 94 -3.55 2.09 -6.73
CA MET A 94 -4.22 2.10 -5.43
C MET A 94 -5.73 1.80 -5.52
N ILE A 95 -6.30 1.82 -6.72
CA ILE A 95 -7.71 1.54 -6.97
C ILE A 95 -7.82 0.40 -7.97
N ILE A 96 -8.44 -0.69 -7.56
CA ILE A 96 -8.56 -1.90 -8.37
C ILE A 96 -9.99 -2.00 -8.89
N ALA A 97 -10.12 -2.02 -10.22
CA ALA A 97 -11.42 -2.23 -10.86
C ALA A 97 -11.80 -3.70 -10.82
N ASN A 98 -13.02 -3.99 -10.38
CA ASN A 98 -13.59 -5.33 -10.36
C ASN A 98 -14.41 -5.59 -11.63
N ASP A 99 -14.66 -6.86 -11.95
CA ASP A 99 -15.40 -7.24 -13.15
C ASP A 99 -16.86 -6.78 -13.14
N ASP A 100 -17.42 -6.52 -11.96
CA ASP A 100 -18.79 -6.05 -11.77
C ASP A 100 -18.96 -4.51 -11.88
N GLY A 101 -17.89 -3.80 -12.17
CA GLY A 101 -17.87 -2.33 -12.27
C GLY A 101 -17.64 -1.59 -10.96
N THR A 102 -17.50 -2.29 -9.85
CA THR A 102 -17.09 -1.70 -8.56
C THR A 102 -15.58 -1.59 -8.45
N CYS A 103 -15.09 -0.85 -7.46
CA CYS A 103 -13.67 -0.73 -7.22
C CYS A 103 -13.32 -1.05 -5.76
N THR A 104 -12.14 -1.62 -5.59
CA THR A 104 -11.58 -2.02 -4.30
C THR A 104 -10.27 -1.26 -4.06
N SER A 105 -10.04 -0.85 -2.82
CA SER A 105 -8.75 -0.27 -2.44
C SER A 105 -7.61 -1.28 -2.63
N GLY A 106 -6.46 -0.81 -3.08
CA GLY A 106 -5.24 -1.60 -3.18
C GLY A 106 -4.62 -1.97 -1.83
N VAL A 107 -5.14 -1.41 -0.74
CA VAL A 107 -4.64 -1.61 0.63
C VAL A 107 -5.74 -2.20 1.50
N ASP A 108 -5.40 -3.28 2.21
CA ASP A 108 -6.32 -3.95 3.12
C ASP A 108 -5.61 -4.30 4.44
N SER A 109 -6.37 -4.75 5.41
CA SER A 109 -5.85 -5.16 6.71
C SER A 109 -5.29 -6.58 6.67
N ALA A 110 -4.12 -6.76 7.24
CA ALA A 110 -3.55 -8.08 7.49
C ALA A 110 -4.20 -8.78 8.71
N GLY A 111 -5.08 -8.09 9.43
CA GLY A 111 -5.64 -8.60 10.68
C GLY A 111 -4.52 -8.98 11.67
N ASN A 112 -4.55 -10.22 12.14
CA ASN A 112 -3.51 -10.78 13.01
C ASN A 112 -2.36 -11.44 12.22
N GLY A 113 -2.41 -11.39 10.88
CA GLY A 113 -1.40 -12.00 10.02
C GLY A 113 -0.16 -11.12 9.82
N ILE A 114 0.80 -11.65 9.11
CA ILE A 114 2.00 -10.90 8.74
C ILE A 114 1.64 -9.99 7.56
N PRO A 115 2.01 -8.69 7.60
CA PRO A 115 1.82 -7.79 6.47
C PRO A 115 2.49 -8.31 5.19
N VAL A 116 1.83 -8.04 4.06
CA VAL A 116 2.28 -8.51 2.74
C VAL A 116 2.28 -7.35 1.75
N LEU A 117 3.36 -7.22 1.00
CA LEU A 117 3.43 -6.34 -0.17
C LEU A 117 3.25 -7.19 -1.43
N GLY A 118 2.05 -7.12 -2.01
CA GLY A 118 1.68 -7.86 -3.21
C GLY A 118 1.87 -7.05 -4.50
N ASP A 119 1.14 -7.41 -5.53
CA ASP A 119 1.29 -6.86 -6.88
C ASP A 119 1.08 -5.34 -6.94
N VAL A 120 0.18 -4.78 -6.12
CA VAL A 120 -0.03 -3.33 -6.06
C VAL A 120 1.28 -2.61 -5.79
N PHE A 121 2.10 -3.12 -4.87
CA PHE A 121 3.44 -2.58 -4.61
C PHE A 121 4.44 -2.98 -5.71
N LEU A 122 4.45 -4.25 -6.10
CA LEU A 122 5.46 -4.79 -7.01
C LEU A 122 5.41 -4.18 -8.42
N ARG A 123 4.26 -3.67 -8.84
CA ARG A 123 4.14 -2.92 -10.10
C ARG A 123 4.99 -1.65 -10.13
N ASN A 124 5.31 -1.10 -8.96
CA ASN A 124 5.98 0.19 -8.82
C ASN A 124 7.48 0.07 -8.55
N VAL A 125 7.99 -1.14 -8.42
CA VAL A 125 9.40 -1.38 -8.11
C VAL A 125 10.00 -2.48 -8.97
N LEU A 126 11.31 -2.43 -9.13
CA LEU A 126 12.09 -3.57 -9.55
C LEU A 126 12.57 -4.27 -8.29
N ALA A 127 12.12 -5.49 -8.08
CA ALA A 127 12.52 -6.29 -6.93
C ALA A 127 13.47 -7.41 -7.38
N VAL A 128 14.61 -7.52 -6.73
CA VAL A 128 15.60 -8.57 -6.98
C VAL A 128 15.66 -9.46 -5.76
N PHE A 129 15.34 -10.73 -5.97
CA PHE A 129 15.44 -11.78 -4.95
C PHE A 129 16.80 -12.46 -5.09
N ASP A 130 17.76 -12.06 -4.30
CA ASP A 130 19.09 -12.69 -4.29
C ASP A 130 19.10 -13.83 -3.26
N ILE A 131 18.78 -15.01 -3.73
CA ILE A 131 18.68 -16.21 -2.88
C ILE A 131 20.04 -16.60 -2.33
N GLY A 132 21.09 -16.46 -3.13
CA GLY A 132 22.45 -16.82 -2.72
C GLY A 132 22.96 -15.95 -1.56
N ALA A 133 22.65 -14.67 -1.58
CA ALA A 133 23.02 -13.73 -0.52
C ALA A 133 21.95 -13.61 0.59
N SER A 134 20.78 -14.25 0.43
CA SER A 134 19.61 -14.10 1.30
C SER A 134 19.19 -12.62 1.43
N GLU A 135 19.26 -11.88 0.34
CA GLU A 135 18.96 -10.45 0.29
C GLU A 135 17.88 -10.14 -0.72
N MET A 136 17.15 -9.05 -0.45
CA MET A 136 16.29 -8.40 -1.43
C MET A 136 16.82 -7.01 -1.75
N ARG A 137 16.76 -6.65 -3.04
CA ARG A 137 17.11 -5.33 -3.51
C ARG A 137 15.93 -4.72 -4.24
N PHE A 138 15.74 -3.42 -4.06
CA PHE A 138 14.65 -2.69 -4.66
C PHE A 138 15.18 -1.46 -5.39
N ALA A 139 14.61 -1.20 -6.57
CA ALA A 139 14.79 0.05 -7.29
C ALA A 139 13.43 0.58 -7.70
N ALA A 140 13.26 1.89 -7.68
CA ALA A 140 12.05 2.50 -8.20
C ALA A 140 11.95 2.24 -9.71
N ARG A 141 10.74 1.89 -10.18
CA ARG A 141 10.47 1.87 -11.63
C ARG A 141 10.19 3.29 -12.08
N GLU A 142 10.88 3.72 -13.11
CA GLU A 142 10.55 4.97 -13.77
C GLU A 142 9.14 4.86 -14.38
N ASN A 143 8.42 5.95 -14.35
CA ASN A 143 7.03 6.03 -14.78
C ASN A 143 6.82 5.40 -16.16
N GLN A 144 5.88 4.53 -16.20
CA GLN A 144 5.37 3.98 -17.44
C GLN A 144 4.26 4.85 -18.00
#